data_316662afd9a7bf75ea44c21b101313d9
#
_entry.id   316662afd9a7bf75ea44c21b101313d9
#
_cell.length_a   1.000
_cell.length_b   1.000
_cell.length_c   1.000
_cell.angle_alpha   90.00
_cell.angle_beta   90.00
_cell.angle_gamma   90.00
#
_symmetry.space_group_name_H-M   'P 1'
#
loop_
_entity.id
_entity.type
_entity.pdbx_description
1 polymer ?
#
loop_
_entity_poly.entity_id
_entity_poly.type
_entity_poly.pdbx_seq_one_letter_code
_entity_poly.pdbx_strand_id
1 'polypeptide(L)'
;MRPAPSTGMAVNNGILTLVWRDSDSKSLGTAHTNQPLHSYMDSDFQTTFARLSAVAPPSDTITVTLLRPLAQTRTVRLPRMATATLERVLTRDWARHIIGARAVEHTVSAELADRGRWRASFAPTALLEGLALAAGEQGWSRVHIRTSDDAVAGAARALAPREAQEDDLIAVVCDPSGPTDAFHLRRGAPWLGRRFLDHATDDDVALFARTHASKAPIIIFGGGPRAIALARTLGEQGRRARVIDTGQPVDSTADATFAVLGTLSAPLLPLRAPVMSAAHSRRMRTRTRWLALAAAAALLGVLALEGARVSAALDDVRAQRADISGKVSNAVMLRSEIEARSDVAAALAAREAGVSQASAVLAAVTVALPAGTALTALNVAGDSITVEGESSRSAAVYESLRAVPLLEQVKLAAPLRQERQAGDVAVEHFAFSARVRSAASPARRTAR
;
A
#
# COMPACT_ATOMS: atom_id res chain seq x y z
N MET A 1 -20.69 -32.90 6.67
CA MET A 1 -20.67 -32.11 5.41
C MET A 1 -19.26 -32.26 4.83
N ARG A 2 -19.12 -32.76 3.59
CA ARG A 2 -17.81 -32.71 2.89
C ARG A 2 -17.50 -31.25 2.63
N PRO A 3 -16.28 -30.76 2.93
CA PRO A 3 -15.90 -29.41 2.55
C PRO A 3 -16.00 -29.30 1.02
N ALA A 4 -16.61 -28.21 0.55
CA ALA A 4 -16.65 -27.92 -0.88
C ALA A 4 -15.23 -27.87 -1.43
N PRO A 5 -15.00 -28.33 -2.67
CA PRO A 5 -13.68 -28.24 -3.30
C PRO A 5 -13.23 -26.77 -3.28
N SER A 6 -12.10 -26.51 -2.66
CA SER A 6 -11.57 -25.16 -2.54
C SER A 6 -10.31 -25.03 -3.39
N THR A 7 -10.34 -24.10 -4.33
CA THR A 7 -9.20 -23.78 -5.18
C THR A 7 -8.65 -22.44 -4.79
N GLY A 8 -7.36 -22.42 -4.45
CA GLY A 8 -6.62 -21.22 -4.11
C GLY A 8 -5.51 -20.95 -5.11
N MET A 9 -5.26 -19.70 -5.40
CA MET A 9 -4.16 -19.24 -6.23
C MET A 9 -3.37 -18.17 -5.48
N ALA A 10 -2.05 -18.26 -5.54
CA ALA A 10 -1.18 -17.17 -5.12
C ALA A 10 -0.55 -16.50 -6.34
N VAL A 11 -0.41 -15.18 -6.30
CA VAL A 11 0.24 -14.37 -7.32
C VAL A 11 1.41 -13.63 -6.68
N ASN A 12 2.63 -13.96 -7.13
CA ASN A 12 3.87 -13.42 -6.62
C ASN A 12 4.75 -12.95 -7.79
N ASN A 13 4.85 -11.65 -7.97
CA ASN A 13 5.72 -11.03 -8.99
C ASN A 13 5.62 -11.67 -10.38
N GLY A 14 4.40 -11.97 -10.81
CA GLY A 14 4.12 -12.62 -12.10
C GLY A 14 4.11 -14.14 -12.07
N ILE A 15 4.57 -14.78 -11.00
CA ILE A 15 4.44 -16.23 -10.80
C ILE A 15 3.06 -16.54 -10.25
N LEU A 16 2.38 -17.50 -10.89
CA LEU A 16 1.10 -18.01 -10.45
C LEU A 16 1.32 -19.39 -9.82
N THR A 17 0.83 -19.58 -8.62
CA THR A 17 0.82 -20.88 -7.93
C THR A 17 -0.61 -21.25 -7.60
N LEU A 18 -1.11 -22.33 -8.19
CA LEU A 18 -2.44 -22.86 -7.98
C LEU A 18 -2.37 -24.05 -7.02
N VAL A 19 -3.25 -24.06 -6.04
CA VAL A 19 -3.42 -25.18 -5.11
C VAL A 19 -4.90 -25.54 -5.05
N TRP A 20 -5.20 -26.82 -5.10
CA TRP A 20 -6.56 -27.32 -4.98
C TRP A 20 -6.64 -28.51 -4.04
N ARG A 21 -7.76 -28.66 -3.38
CA ARG A 21 -8.07 -29.85 -2.58
C ARG A 21 -9.02 -30.72 -3.35
N ASP A 22 -8.59 -31.94 -3.59
CA ASP A 22 -9.46 -32.94 -4.17
C ASP A 22 -10.55 -33.37 -3.18
N SER A 23 -11.77 -33.50 -3.66
CA SER A 23 -12.91 -33.91 -2.83
C SER A 23 -12.77 -35.33 -2.25
N ASP A 24 -12.06 -36.21 -2.95
CA ASP A 24 -11.95 -37.62 -2.63
C ASP A 24 -10.65 -37.98 -1.91
N SER A 25 -9.57 -37.28 -2.19
CA SER A 25 -8.29 -37.41 -1.50
C SER A 25 -8.11 -36.19 -0.59
N LYS A 26 -7.64 -36.40 0.64
CA LYS A 26 -7.24 -35.28 1.51
C LYS A 26 -5.96 -34.58 1.02
N SER A 27 -5.42 -35.03 -0.12
CA SER A 27 -4.20 -34.49 -0.72
C SER A 27 -4.46 -33.12 -1.36
N LEU A 28 -3.43 -32.27 -1.29
CA LEU A 28 -3.40 -31.00 -1.99
C LEU A 28 -2.63 -31.18 -3.29
N GLY A 29 -3.27 -30.83 -4.41
CA GLY A 29 -2.60 -30.68 -5.69
C GLY A 29 -1.97 -29.29 -5.79
N THR A 30 -0.84 -29.18 -6.46
CA THR A 30 -0.14 -27.90 -6.67
C THR A 30 0.36 -27.81 -8.11
N ALA A 31 0.17 -26.65 -8.74
CA ALA A 31 0.78 -26.31 -10.02
C ALA A 31 1.27 -24.87 -10.00
N HIS A 32 2.35 -24.56 -10.69
CA HIS A 32 2.92 -23.22 -10.74
C HIS A 32 3.49 -22.89 -12.13
N THR A 33 3.69 -21.60 -12.39
CA THR A 33 4.38 -21.15 -13.60
C THR A 33 5.89 -21.26 -13.42
N ASN A 34 6.60 -21.66 -14.49
CA ASN A 34 8.06 -21.77 -14.44
C ASN A 34 8.77 -20.42 -14.66
N GLN A 35 8.07 -19.43 -15.19
CA GLN A 35 8.62 -18.12 -15.48
C GLN A 35 7.67 -17.02 -15.05
N PRO A 36 8.18 -15.87 -14.58
CA PRO A 36 7.35 -14.74 -14.21
C PRO A 36 6.71 -14.11 -15.45
N LEU A 37 5.43 -13.79 -15.35
CA LEU A 37 4.69 -13.07 -16.37
C LEU A 37 4.89 -11.56 -16.19
N HIS A 38 5.18 -10.86 -17.27
CA HIS A 38 5.49 -9.43 -17.22
C HIS A 38 4.26 -8.52 -17.31
N SER A 39 3.20 -9.04 -17.89
CA SER A 39 1.93 -8.31 -18.03
C SER A 39 0.74 -9.22 -17.67
N TYR A 40 -0.27 -8.64 -17.03
CA TYR A 40 -1.47 -9.35 -16.60
C TYR A 40 -2.65 -9.18 -17.56
N MET A 41 -2.47 -8.42 -18.63
CA MET A 41 -3.50 -8.17 -19.65
C MET A 41 -3.18 -8.88 -20.96
N ASP A 42 -2.02 -9.51 -21.10
CA ASP A 42 -1.58 -10.15 -22.32
C ASP A 42 -2.18 -11.54 -22.51
N SER A 43 -2.17 -12.01 -23.76
CA SER A 43 -2.59 -13.34 -24.14
C SER A 43 -1.81 -14.43 -23.41
N ASP A 44 -0.53 -14.18 -23.11
CA ASP A 44 0.34 -15.11 -22.39
C ASP A 44 -0.14 -15.35 -20.96
N PHE A 45 -0.58 -14.27 -20.27
CA PHE A 45 -1.20 -14.40 -18.96
C PHE A 45 -2.48 -15.24 -19.03
N GLN A 46 -3.38 -14.94 -19.97
CA GLN A 46 -4.63 -15.65 -20.15
C GLN A 46 -4.40 -17.15 -20.47
N THR A 47 -3.47 -17.43 -21.38
CA THR A 47 -3.10 -18.79 -21.76
C THR A 47 -2.51 -19.56 -20.58
N THR A 48 -1.61 -18.92 -19.82
CA THR A 48 -0.97 -19.55 -18.65
C THR A 48 -1.97 -19.78 -17.54
N PHE A 49 -2.84 -18.83 -17.27
CA PHE A 49 -3.94 -18.99 -16.30
C PHE A 49 -4.86 -20.15 -16.71
N ALA A 50 -5.21 -20.24 -17.98
CA ALA A 50 -6.02 -21.33 -18.52
C ALA A 50 -5.38 -22.70 -18.31
N ARG A 51 -4.08 -22.84 -18.62
CA ARG A 51 -3.33 -24.09 -18.41
C ARG A 51 -3.33 -24.51 -16.94
N LEU A 52 -3.07 -23.58 -16.03
CA LEU A 52 -3.08 -23.87 -14.59
C LEU A 52 -4.49 -24.26 -14.13
N SER A 53 -5.51 -23.53 -14.57
CA SER A 53 -6.90 -23.80 -14.20
C SER A 53 -7.40 -25.16 -14.69
N ALA A 54 -6.90 -25.63 -15.84
CA ALA A 54 -7.28 -26.92 -16.42
C ALA A 54 -6.81 -28.13 -15.57
N VAL A 55 -5.80 -27.94 -14.71
CA VAL A 55 -5.30 -29.02 -13.83
C VAL A 55 -6.14 -29.16 -12.55
N ALA A 56 -6.85 -28.11 -12.16
CA ALA A 56 -7.67 -28.12 -10.97
C ALA A 56 -9.04 -28.79 -11.23
N PRO A 57 -9.62 -29.47 -10.24
CA PRO A 57 -10.97 -30.00 -10.36
C PRO A 57 -11.97 -28.84 -10.56
N PRO A 58 -13.06 -29.08 -11.29
CA PRO A 58 -14.06 -28.06 -11.52
C PRO A 58 -14.64 -27.53 -10.19
N SER A 59 -14.59 -26.22 -10.03
CA SER A 59 -15.08 -25.52 -8.84
C SER A 59 -15.70 -24.19 -9.27
N ASP A 60 -16.78 -23.80 -8.61
CA ASP A 60 -17.44 -22.51 -8.88
C ASP A 60 -16.65 -21.31 -8.35
N THR A 61 -15.75 -21.53 -7.43
CA THR A 61 -15.07 -20.46 -6.71
C THR A 61 -13.57 -20.63 -6.72
N ILE A 62 -12.86 -19.57 -7.09
CA ILE A 62 -11.41 -19.46 -6.92
C ILE A 62 -11.09 -18.31 -5.97
N THR A 63 -10.17 -18.56 -5.04
CA THR A 63 -9.62 -17.51 -4.17
C THR A 63 -8.21 -17.17 -4.59
N VAL A 64 -7.97 -15.92 -4.94
CA VAL A 64 -6.67 -15.42 -5.39
C VAL A 64 -6.05 -14.58 -4.29
N THR A 65 -4.87 -14.98 -3.83
CA THR A 65 -4.07 -14.26 -2.85
C THR A 65 -2.93 -13.52 -3.55
N LEU A 66 -2.94 -12.21 -3.47
CA LEU A 66 -1.88 -11.36 -4.01
C LEU A 66 -0.80 -11.17 -2.96
N LEU A 67 0.43 -11.55 -3.29
CA LEU A 67 1.56 -11.46 -2.39
C LEU A 67 2.23 -10.07 -2.47
N ARG A 68 2.98 -9.74 -1.42
CA ARG A 68 3.86 -8.57 -1.43
C ARG A 68 5.00 -8.76 -2.43
N PRO A 69 5.43 -7.73 -3.15
CA PRO A 69 4.99 -6.33 -3.06
C PRO A 69 3.76 -5.97 -3.92
N LEU A 70 3.17 -6.92 -4.68
CA LEU A 70 2.08 -6.67 -5.63
C LEU A 70 0.86 -6.04 -4.97
N ALA A 71 0.47 -6.55 -3.80
CA ALA A 71 -0.64 -6.00 -3.03
C ALA A 71 -0.26 -5.83 -1.56
N GLN A 72 -0.76 -4.79 -0.93
CA GLN A 72 -0.41 -4.46 0.45
C GLN A 72 -1.64 -3.99 1.20
N THR A 73 -1.76 -4.41 2.47
CA THR A 73 -2.72 -3.82 3.40
C THR A 73 -2.00 -2.84 4.33
N ARG A 74 -2.57 -1.66 4.51
CA ARG A 74 -2.04 -0.59 5.35
C ARG A 74 -3.12 -0.03 6.26
N THR A 75 -2.69 0.39 7.45
CA THR A 75 -3.53 1.17 8.34
C THR A 75 -3.24 2.66 8.12
N VAL A 76 -4.26 3.41 7.72
CA VAL A 76 -4.18 4.85 7.46
C VAL A 76 -5.03 5.62 8.46
N ARG A 77 -4.57 6.82 8.86
CA ARG A 77 -5.32 7.73 9.72
C ARG A 77 -5.98 8.78 8.85
N LEU A 78 -7.29 8.73 8.77
CA LEU A 78 -8.08 9.68 8.01
C LEU A 78 -9.38 10.00 8.79
N PRO A 79 -9.98 11.16 8.57
CA PRO A 79 -11.28 11.50 9.17
C PRO A 79 -12.33 10.45 8.84
N ARG A 80 -13.37 10.35 9.66
CA ARG A 80 -14.51 9.49 9.37
C ARG A 80 -15.26 10.02 8.16
N MET A 81 -15.45 9.17 7.17
CA MET A 81 -16.18 9.46 5.94
C MET A 81 -16.85 8.19 5.42
N ALA A 82 -17.68 8.31 4.41
CA ALA A 82 -18.26 7.14 3.75
C ALA A 82 -17.15 6.32 3.06
N THR A 83 -17.21 4.99 3.16
CA THR A 83 -16.20 4.07 2.60
C THR A 83 -15.93 4.34 1.12
N ALA A 84 -16.98 4.53 0.31
CA ALA A 84 -16.83 4.83 -1.12
C ALA A 84 -16.10 6.17 -1.40
N THR A 85 -16.24 7.16 -0.51
CA THR A 85 -15.50 8.42 -0.61
C THR A 85 -14.04 8.21 -0.24
N LEU A 86 -13.79 7.45 0.82
CA LEU A 86 -12.44 7.08 1.24
C LEU A 86 -11.69 6.31 0.17
N GLU A 87 -12.32 5.28 -0.40
CA GLU A 87 -11.72 4.47 -1.47
C GLU A 87 -11.33 5.35 -2.66
N ARG A 88 -12.18 6.30 -3.08
CA ARG A 88 -11.85 7.27 -4.14
C ARG A 88 -10.66 8.14 -3.78
N VAL A 89 -10.59 8.66 -2.55
CA VAL A 89 -9.46 9.47 -2.08
C VAL A 89 -8.18 8.66 -2.09
N LEU A 90 -8.21 7.45 -1.52
CA LEU A 90 -7.06 6.56 -1.46
C LEU A 90 -6.63 6.06 -2.86
N THR A 91 -7.58 5.81 -3.76
CA THR A 91 -7.28 5.46 -5.16
C THR A 91 -6.57 6.60 -5.88
N ARG A 92 -6.93 7.85 -5.61
CA ARG A 92 -6.25 9.01 -6.19
C ARG A 92 -4.85 9.22 -5.61
N ASP A 93 -4.69 9.02 -4.30
CA ASP A 93 -3.46 9.30 -3.56
C ASP A 93 -2.66 8.03 -3.21
N TRP A 94 -2.92 6.91 -3.88
CA TRP A 94 -2.36 5.59 -3.56
C TRP A 94 -0.84 5.60 -3.41
N ALA A 95 -0.12 6.37 -4.23
CA ALA A 95 1.34 6.44 -4.24
C ALA A 95 1.95 6.90 -2.91
N ARG A 96 1.17 7.62 -2.09
CA ARG A 96 1.61 8.07 -0.74
C ARG A 96 1.51 6.96 0.31
N HIS A 97 0.78 5.90 0.00
CA HIS A 97 0.45 4.85 0.97
C HIS A 97 1.18 3.54 0.71
N ILE A 98 1.77 3.36 -0.46
CA ILE A 98 2.45 2.13 -0.85
C ILE A 98 3.95 2.37 -1.01
N ILE A 99 4.78 1.49 -0.43
CA ILE A 99 6.22 1.53 -0.56
C ILE A 99 6.64 0.64 -1.73
N GLY A 100 7.49 1.17 -2.62
CA GLY A 100 8.06 0.41 -3.74
C GLY A 100 7.08 0.15 -4.90
N ALA A 101 5.95 0.84 -4.94
CA ALA A 101 5.00 0.70 -6.04
C ALA A 101 5.56 1.31 -7.33
N ARG A 102 5.40 0.57 -8.44
CA ARG A 102 5.59 1.13 -9.78
C ARG A 102 4.49 2.17 -10.03
N ALA A 103 4.71 3.10 -10.95
CA ALA A 103 3.75 4.14 -11.34
C ALA A 103 2.57 3.53 -12.16
N VAL A 104 1.80 2.64 -11.55
CA VAL A 104 0.61 2.01 -12.14
C VAL A 104 -0.60 2.32 -11.28
N GLU A 105 -1.75 2.44 -11.89
CA GLU A 105 -3.01 2.69 -11.20
C GLU A 105 -3.34 1.55 -10.22
N HIS A 106 -3.79 1.91 -9.03
CA HIS A 106 -4.17 0.96 -7.98
C HIS A 106 -5.64 1.09 -7.63
N THR A 107 -6.27 -0.05 -7.46
CA THR A 107 -7.59 -0.16 -6.85
C THR A 107 -7.44 -0.33 -5.34
N VAL A 108 -8.35 0.29 -4.60
CA VAL A 108 -8.35 0.28 -3.15
C VAL A 108 -9.66 -0.30 -2.62
N SER A 109 -9.56 -1.16 -1.62
CA SER A 109 -10.68 -1.56 -0.78
C SER A 109 -10.38 -1.15 0.66
N ALA A 110 -11.33 -0.54 1.35
CA ALA A 110 -11.10 0.00 2.68
C ALA A 110 -12.24 -0.29 3.66
N GLU A 111 -11.89 -0.47 4.93
CA GLU A 111 -12.85 -0.60 6.03
C GLU A 111 -12.40 0.21 7.25
N LEU A 112 -13.35 0.63 8.07
CA LEU A 112 -13.06 1.30 9.33
C LEU A 112 -12.56 0.28 10.36
N ALA A 113 -11.30 0.41 10.77
CA ALA A 113 -10.68 -0.52 11.73
C ALA A 113 -10.91 -0.08 13.19
N ASP A 114 -10.79 1.23 13.47
CA ASP A 114 -10.94 1.80 14.81
C ASP A 114 -11.12 3.33 14.67
N ARG A 115 -11.29 4.05 15.78
CA ARG A 115 -11.54 5.50 15.83
C ARG A 115 -10.58 6.30 14.93
N GLY A 116 -11.04 6.69 13.73
CA GLY A 116 -10.27 7.46 12.75
C GLY A 116 -9.10 6.70 12.11
N ARG A 117 -9.06 5.38 12.26
CA ARG A 117 -8.09 4.49 11.58
C ARG A 117 -8.84 3.62 10.59
N TRP A 118 -8.35 3.60 9.38
CA TRP A 118 -8.88 2.81 8.30
C TRP A 118 -7.87 1.76 7.90
N ARG A 119 -8.35 0.58 7.61
CA ARG A 119 -7.57 -0.47 6.98
C ARG A 119 -7.85 -0.43 5.50
N ALA A 120 -6.82 -0.31 4.69
CA ALA A 120 -6.94 -0.24 3.24
C ALA A 120 -6.01 -1.25 2.56
N SER A 121 -6.56 -2.01 1.62
CA SER A 121 -5.83 -2.93 0.75
C SER A 121 -5.69 -2.30 -0.63
N PHE A 122 -4.49 -2.34 -1.16
CA PHE A 122 -4.10 -1.76 -2.44
C PHE A 122 -3.59 -2.84 -3.37
N ALA A 123 -4.03 -2.84 -4.63
CA ALA A 123 -3.51 -3.72 -5.67
C ALA A 123 -3.56 -3.02 -7.04
N PRO A 124 -2.64 -3.37 -7.99
CA PRO A 124 -2.67 -2.83 -9.34
C PRO A 124 -3.99 -3.14 -10.04
N THR A 125 -4.63 -2.12 -10.57
CA THR A 125 -5.92 -2.23 -11.27
C THR A 125 -5.86 -3.23 -12.42
N ALA A 126 -4.83 -3.13 -13.27
CA ALA A 126 -4.63 -4.03 -14.40
C ALA A 126 -4.50 -5.51 -13.99
N LEU A 127 -3.86 -5.79 -12.83
CA LEU A 127 -3.78 -7.14 -12.30
C LEU A 127 -5.16 -7.69 -11.92
N LEU A 128 -5.96 -6.89 -11.23
CA LEU A 128 -7.31 -7.28 -10.82
C LEU A 128 -8.21 -7.53 -12.03
N GLU A 129 -8.12 -6.69 -13.05
CA GLU A 129 -8.87 -6.83 -14.29
C GLU A 129 -8.43 -8.06 -15.09
N GLY A 130 -7.13 -8.29 -15.21
CA GLY A 130 -6.57 -9.47 -15.87
C GLY A 130 -7.01 -10.77 -15.20
N LEU A 131 -6.96 -10.83 -13.87
CA LEU A 131 -7.41 -11.98 -13.08
C LEU A 131 -8.92 -12.21 -13.22
N ALA A 132 -9.72 -11.16 -13.17
CA ALA A 132 -11.17 -11.29 -13.33
C ALA A 132 -11.56 -11.75 -14.74
N LEU A 133 -10.84 -11.27 -15.76
CA LEU A 133 -11.03 -11.69 -17.15
C LEU A 133 -10.66 -13.16 -17.32
N ALA A 134 -9.45 -13.54 -16.89
CA ALA A 134 -8.93 -14.90 -17.00
C ALA A 134 -9.83 -15.93 -16.31
N ALA A 135 -10.22 -15.64 -15.07
CA ALA A 135 -11.11 -16.50 -14.31
C ALA A 135 -12.48 -16.62 -14.98
N GLY A 136 -13.01 -15.53 -15.52
CA GLY A 136 -14.27 -15.55 -16.24
C GLY A 136 -14.24 -16.38 -17.52
N GLU A 137 -13.12 -16.37 -18.26
CA GLU A 137 -12.93 -17.17 -19.47
C GLU A 137 -12.83 -18.67 -19.14
N GLN A 138 -12.33 -19.02 -17.96
CA GLN A 138 -12.28 -20.39 -17.46
C GLN A 138 -13.56 -20.87 -16.78
N GLY A 139 -14.59 -20.03 -16.73
CA GLY A 139 -15.91 -20.41 -16.18
C GLY A 139 -16.04 -20.28 -14.67
N TRP A 140 -15.05 -19.68 -13.98
CA TRP A 140 -15.18 -19.43 -12.55
C TRP A 140 -16.30 -18.41 -12.28
N SER A 141 -17.35 -18.83 -11.58
CA SER A 141 -18.50 -17.97 -11.31
C SER A 141 -18.23 -16.95 -10.21
N ARG A 142 -17.31 -17.28 -9.29
CA ARG A 142 -16.92 -16.44 -8.15
C ARG A 142 -15.43 -16.37 -8.03
N VAL A 143 -14.90 -15.14 -8.05
CA VAL A 143 -13.48 -14.86 -7.86
C VAL A 143 -13.34 -13.99 -6.63
N HIS A 144 -12.65 -14.49 -5.62
CA HIS A 144 -12.31 -13.77 -4.40
C HIS A 144 -10.85 -13.37 -4.46
N ILE A 145 -10.57 -12.08 -4.59
CA ILE A 145 -9.19 -11.56 -4.60
C ILE A 145 -8.92 -10.87 -3.26
N ARG A 146 -7.78 -11.19 -2.66
CA ARG A 146 -7.36 -10.68 -1.37
C ARG A 146 -5.84 -10.47 -1.29
N THR A 147 -5.37 -9.71 -0.32
CA THR A 147 -3.93 -9.59 -0.04
C THR A 147 -3.42 -10.74 0.83
N SER A 148 -2.11 -10.98 0.82
CA SER A 148 -1.46 -11.93 1.74
C SER A 148 -1.72 -11.59 3.21
N ASP A 149 -1.76 -10.31 3.55
CA ASP A 149 -2.10 -9.83 4.90
C ASP A 149 -3.49 -10.30 5.34
N ASP A 150 -4.46 -10.17 4.45
CA ASP A 150 -5.85 -10.59 4.71
C ASP A 150 -5.99 -12.12 4.75
N ALA A 151 -5.27 -12.83 3.89
CA ALA A 151 -5.26 -14.30 3.88
C ALA A 151 -4.72 -14.86 5.20
N VAL A 152 -3.59 -14.33 5.68
CA VAL A 152 -2.97 -14.73 6.94
C VAL A 152 -3.88 -14.42 8.14
N ALA A 153 -4.50 -13.25 8.18
CA ALA A 153 -5.43 -12.89 9.24
C ALA A 153 -6.67 -13.80 9.27
N GLY A 154 -7.20 -14.13 8.11
CA GLY A 154 -8.30 -15.06 7.97
C GLY A 154 -7.94 -16.48 8.43
N ALA A 155 -6.77 -16.97 8.02
CA ALA A 155 -6.25 -18.27 8.40
C ALA A 155 -5.95 -18.35 9.91
N ALA A 156 -5.38 -17.30 10.50
CA ALA A 156 -5.15 -17.23 11.94
C ALA A 156 -6.47 -17.42 12.72
N ARG A 157 -7.54 -16.76 12.30
CA ARG A 157 -8.85 -16.91 12.95
C ARG A 157 -9.46 -18.30 12.77
N ALA A 158 -9.20 -18.93 11.61
CA ALA A 158 -9.72 -20.27 11.32
C ALA A 158 -8.93 -21.38 12.05
N LEU A 159 -7.61 -21.30 12.08
CA LEU A 159 -6.72 -22.36 12.56
C LEU A 159 -6.17 -22.13 13.98
N ALA A 160 -6.12 -20.88 14.43
CA ALA A 160 -5.64 -20.48 15.74
C ALA A 160 -6.59 -19.46 16.40
N PRO A 161 -7.88 -19.80 16.61
CA PRO A 161 -8.88 -18.83 17.06
C PRO A 161 -8.60 -18.23 18.43
N ARG A 162 -7.91 -18.97 19.32
CA ARG A 162 -7.54 -18.49 20.66
C ARG A 162 -6.50 -17.39 20.56
N GLU A 163 -5.43 -17.65 19.82
CA GLU A 163 -4.34 -16.70 19.59
C GLU A 163 -4.81 -15.48 18.79
N ALA A 164 -5.73 -15.69 17.82
CA ALA A 164 -6.31 -14.62 17.02
C ALA A 164 -7.23 -13.66 17.81
N GLN A 165 -7.72 -14.07 18.99
CA GLN A 165 -8.51 -13.21 19.88
C GLN A 165 -7.63 -12.34 20.79
N GLU A 166 -6.34 -12.62 20.90
CA GLU A 166 -5.43 -11.75 21.64
C GLU A 166 -5.31 -10.37 20.98
N ASP A 167 -4.95 -9.35 21.76
CA ASP A 167 -4.81 -7.98 21.26
C ASP A 167 -3.77 -7.88 20.15
N ASP A 168 -2.66 -8.61 20.29
CA ASP A 168 -1.58 -8.66 19.32
C ASP A 168 -1.17 -10.13 19.07
N LEU A 169 -0.93 -10.45 17.80
CA LEU A 169 -0.49 -11.75 17.32
C LEU A 169 0.54 -11.54 16.21
N ILE A 170 1.63 -12.28 16.24
CA ILE A 170 2.57 -12.36 15.13
C ILE A 170 2.29 -13.65 14.35
N ALA A 171 2.06 -13.52 13.06
CA ALA A 171 1.92 -14.64 12.14
C ALA A 171 3.09 -14.64 11.16
N VAL A 172 3.66 -15.80 10.90
CA VAL A 172 4.81 -15.97 10.03
C VAL A 172 4.49 -17.03 8.97
N VAL A 173 4.87 -16.77 7.73
CA VAL A 173 4.84 -17.74 6.64
C VAL A 173 6.26 -17.94 6.17
N CYS A 174 6.77 -19.16 6.32
CA CYS A 174 8.13 -19.51 5.96
C CYS A 174 8.16 -20.27 4.64
N ASP A 175 9.05 -19.87 3.74
CA ASP A 175 9.44 -20.68 2.59
C ASP A 175 10.59 -21.61 3.00
N PRO A 176 10.61 -22.88 2.60
CA PRO A 176 11.73 -23.78 2.87
C PRO A 176 13.08 -23.27 2.33
N SER A 177 13.07 -22.59 1.18
CA SER A 177 14.26 -22.13 0.45
C SER A 177 14.18 -20.67 0.01
N GLY A 178 13.18 -19.92 0.44
CA GLY A 178 12.85 -18.60 -0.08
C GLY A 178 12.53 -17.57 1.02
N PRO A 179 11.80 -16.51 0.66
CA PRO A 179 11.49 -15.43 1.54
C PRO A 179 10.59 -15.85 2.71
N THR A 180 10.75 -15.18 3.81
CA THR A 180 9.87 -15.29 4.98
C THR A 180 9.01 -14.04 5.09
N ASP A 181 7.71 -14.22 5.26
CA ASP A 181 6.78 -13.13 5.48
C ASP A 181 6.31 -13.12 6.94
N ALA A 182 6.42 -12.00 7.62
CA ALA A 182 5.91 -11.81 8.97
C ALA A 182 4.83 -10.74 9.02
N PHE A 183 3.79 -11.03 9.78
CA PHE A 183 2.59 -10.19 9.91
C PHE A 183 2.31 -9.93 11.38
N HIS A 184 2.11 -8.68 11.72
CA HIS A 184 1.53 -8.29 12.98
C HIS A 184 0.02 -8.17 12.78
N LEU A 185 -0.72 -8.98 13.49
CA LEU A 185 -2.17 -8.94 13.53
C LEU A 185 -2.62 -8.31 14.84
N ARG A 186 -3.62 -7.46 14.79
CA ARG A 186 -4.20 -6.84 15.96
C ARG A 186 -5.67 -7.19 16.04
N ARG A 187 -6.06 -7.89 17.12
CA ARG A 187 -7.43 -8.43 17.28
C ARG A 187 -7.86 -9.25 16.06
N GLY A 188 -6.99 -10.12 15.59
CA GLY A 188 -7.24 -10.99 14.46
C GLY A 188 -7.33 -10.29 13.09
N ALA A 189 -6.92 -9.04 12.99
CA ALA A 189 -6.97 -8.27 11.76
C ALA A 189 -5.58 -7.75 11.35
N PRO A 190 -5.27 -7.63 10.05
CA PRO A 190 -3.95 -7.21 9.60
C PRO A 190 -3.64 -5.79 10.06
N TRP A 191 -2.45 -5.62 10.65
CA TRP A 191 -1.95 -4.32 11.10
C TRP A 191 -0.72 -3.88 10.35
N LEU A 192 0.27 -4.76 10.24
CA LEU A 192 1.53 -4.55 9.55
C LEU A 192 2.03 -5.88 9.00
N GLY A 193 2.61 -5.88 7.80
CA GLY A 193 3.30 -7.04 7.24
C GLY A 193 4.65 -6.63 6.69
N ARG A 194 5.61 -7.54 6.74
CA ARG A 194 6.95 -7.38 6.19
C ARG A 194 7.37 -8.67 5.49
N ARG A 195 7.92 -8.54 4.28
CA ARG A 195 8.62 -9.61 3.58
C ARG A 195 10.11 -9.48 3.85
N PHE A 196 10.72 -10.55 4.29
CA PHE A 196 12.16 -10.69 4.42
C PHE A 196 12.68 -11.43 3.19
N LEU A 197 13.73 -10.91 2.59
CA LEU A 197 14.36 -11.53 1.42
C LEU A 197 15.15 -12.80 1.81
N ASP A 198 15.62 -13.54 0.84
CA ASP A 198 16.16 -14.92 0.95
C ASP A 198 17.29 -15.14 1.96
N HIS A 199 17.87 -14.09 2.52
CA HIS A 199 18.93 -14.17 3.52
C HIS A 199 18.49 -13.73 4.92
N ALA A 200 17.18 -13.54 5.13
CA ALA A 200 16.68 -13.19 6.46
C ALA A 200 16.99 -14.29 7.46
N THR A 201 17.65 -13.92 8.54
CA THR A 201 17.92 -14.81 9.65
C THR A 201 16.68 -14.96 10.54
N ASP A 202 16.66 -16.02 11.34
CA ASP A 202 15.61 -16.18 12.37
C ASP A 202 15.59 -15.00 13.34
N ASP A 203 16.75 -14.33 13.53
CA ASP A 203 16.88 -13.14 14.35
C ASP A 203 16.13 -11.91 13.77
N ASP A 204 16.02 -11.79 12.44
CA ASP A 204 15.23 -10.71 11.82
C ASP A 204 13.75 -10.87 12.13
N VAL A 205 13.23 -12.09 12.09
CA VAL A 205 11.84 -12.40 12.48
C VAL A 205 11.63 -12.14 13.96
N ALA A 206 12.59 -12.55 14.80
CA ALA A 206 12.57 -12.31 16.22
C ALA A 206 12.63 -10.81 16.56
N LEU A 207 13.43 -10.04 15.83
CA LEU A 207 13.51 -8.58 15.96
C LEU A 207 12.19 -7.93 15.56
N PHE A 208 11.58 -8.34 14.45
CA PHE A 208 10.26 -7.87 14.05
C PHE A 208 9.22 -8.13 15.15
N ALA A 209 9.18 -9.34 15.69
CA ALA A 209 8.26 -9.70 16.75
C ALA A 209 8.51 -8.89 18.04
N ARG A 210 9.77 -8.65 18.42
CA ARG A 210 10.11 -7.81 19.59
C ARG A 210 9.70 -6.36 19.40
N THR A 211 9.93 -5.82 18.21
CA THR A 211 9.68 -4.39 17.91
C THR A 211 8.19 -4.07 17.89
N HIS A 212 7.38 -4.98 17.33
CA HIS A 212 5.96 -4.67 17.09
C HIS A 212 5.02 -5.26 18.14
N ALA A 213 5.37 -6.39 18.76
CA ALA A 213 4.50 -7.08 19.71
C ALA A 213 5.33 -7.98 20.65
N SER A 214 6.05 -7.37 21.60
CA SER A 214 7.06 -8.06 22.43
C SER A 214 6.51 -9.23 23.27
N LYS A 215 5.24 -9.23 23.62
CA LYS A 215 4.60 -10.28 24.42
C LYS A 215 3.60 -11.14 23.62
N ALA A 216 3.35 -10.82 22.37
CA ALA A 216 2.38 -11.53 21.54
C ALA A 216 2.81 -12.99 21.30
N PRO A 217 1.86 -13.92 21.21
CA PRO A 217 2.13 -15.25 20.70
C PRO A 217 2.56 -15.17 19.23
N ILE A 218 3.29 -16.17 18.78
CA ILE A 218 3.76 -16.29 17.41
C ILE A 218 3.16 -17.56 16.81
N ILE A 219 2.49 -17.45 15.70
CA ILE A 219 2.06 -18.59 14.89
C ILE A 219 2.88 -18.65 13.61
N ILE A 220 3.30 -19.85 13.23
CA ILE A 220 4.09 -20.10 12.04
C ILE A 220 3.30 -21.03 11.14
N PHE A 221 2.90 -20.56 9.97
CA PHE A 221 2.20 -21.37 8.99
C PHE A 221 3.21 -22.10 8.10
N GLY A 222 3.02 -23.42 7.98
CA GLY A 222 3.85 -24.33 7.20
C GLY A 222 4.30 -25.52 8.04
N GLY A 223 4.46 -26.70 7.42
CA GLY A 223 4.86 -27.95 8.08
C GLY A 223 6.35 -28.31 7.89
N GLY A 224 7.13 -27.47 7.20
CA GLY A 224 8.51 -27.79 6.83
C GLY A 224 9.53 -27.64 7.96
N PRO A 225 10.75 -28.21 7.75
CA PRO A 225 11.83 -28.17 8.74
C PRO A 225 12.20 -26.76 9.17
N ARG A 226 12.13 -25.76 8.27
CA ARG A 226 12.42 -24.36 8.57
C ARG A 226 11.40 -23.75 9.54
N ALA A 227 10.12 -24.05 9.38
CA ALA A 227 9.10 -23.59 10.31
C ALA A 227 9.32 -24.13 11.73
N ILE A 228 9.70 -25.41 11.82
CA ILE A 228 10.02 -26.08 13.10
C ILE A 228 11.30 -25.49 13.71
N ALA A 229 12.34 -25.25 12.90
CA ALA A 229 13.59 -24.65 13.35
C ALA A 229 13.33 -23.22 13.87
N LEU A 230 12.62 -22.40 13.13
CA LEU A 230 12.24 -21.04 13.56
C LEU A 230 11.43 -21.06 14.88
N ALA A 231 10.47 -21.99 15.00
CA ALA A 231 9.71 -22.12 16.24
C ALA A 231 10.60 -22.47 17.44
N ARG A 232 11.60 -23.33 17.24
CA ARG A 232 12.59 -23.68 18.25
C ARG A 232 13.43 -22.47 18.66
N THR A 233 14.03 -21.79 17.68
CA THR A 233 14.84 -20.56 17.92
C THR A 233 14.04 -19.50 18.71
N LEU A 234 12.79 -19.27 18.31
CA LEU A 234 11.92 -18.34 19.02
C LEU A 234 11.57 -18.82 20.44
N GLY A 235 11.39 -20.13 20.62
CA GLY A 235 11.18 -20.76 21.93
C GLY A 235 12.38 -20.61 22.86
N GLU A 236 13.60 -20.80 22.35
CA GLU A 236 14.86 -20.57 23.08
C GLU A 236 15.02 -19.11 23.50
N GLN A 237 14.45 -18.18 22.75
CA GLN A 237 14.38 -16.75 23.10
C GLN A 237 13.21 -16.41 24.05
N GLY A 238 12.55 -17.42 24.64
CA GLY A 238 11.45 -17.24 25.58
C GLY A 238 10.12 -16.80 24.94
N ARG A 239 9.96 -17.00 23.62
CA ARG A 239 8.74 -16.64 22.89
C ARG A 239 7.77 -17.82 22.82
N ARG A 240 6.47 -17.57 22.96
CA ARG A 240 5.44 -18.57 22.70
C ARG A 240 5.22 -18.71 21.20
N ALA A 241 5.94 -19.64 20.56
CA ALA A 241 5.82 -19.92 19.13
C ALA A 241 5.13 -21.27 18.92
N ARG A 242 4.21 -21.34 17.95
CA ARG A 242 3.48 -22.54 17.55
C ARG A 242 3.48 -22.68 16.04
N VAL A 243 3.84 -23.87 15.55
CA VAL A 243 3.71 -24.23 14.14
C VAL A 243 2.29 -24.73 13.90
N ILE A 244 1.69 -24.26 12.81
CA ILE A 244 0.38 -24.67 12.31
C ILE A 244 0.61 -25.34 10.97
N ASP A 245 0.37 -26.64 10.94
CA ASP A 245 0.39 -27.40 9.71
C ASP A 245 -0.82 -27.02 8.83
N THR A 246 -0.56 -26.61 7.62
CA THR A 246 -1.56 -26.27 6.61
C THR A 246 -1.95 -27.45 5.72
N GLY A 247 -1.39 -28.64 6.01
CA GLY A 247 -1.63 -29.89 5.28
C GLY A 247 -0.95 -29.94 3.92
N GLN A 248 0.08 -29.14 3.71
CA GLN A 248 0.86 -29.13 2.48
C GLN A 248 2.05 -30.08 2.56
N PRO A 249 2.57 -30.54 1.42
CA PRO A 249 3.86 -31.21 1.37
C PRO A 249 4.97 -30.39 2.02
N VAL A 250 5.93 -31.06 2.66
CA VAL A 250 7.03 -30.44 3.41
C VAL A 250 7.85 -29.46 2.56
N ASP A 251 7.94 -29.72 1.25
CA ASP A 251 8.72 -28.93 0.30
C ASP A 251 7.88 -27.84 -0.40
N SER A 252 6.65 -27.60 0.06
CA SER A 252 5.79 -26.59 -0.54
C SER A 252 6.34 -25.18 -0.32
N THR A 253 6.30 -24.38 -1.39
CA THR A 253 6.72 -22.98 -1.36
C THR A 253 5.80 -22.10 -0.51
N ALA A 254 6.28 -20.93 -0.09
CA ALA A 254 5.45 -19.93 0.58
C ALA A 254 4.23 -19.52 -0.26
N ASP A 255 4.40 -19.47 -1.59
CA ASP A 255 3.33 -19.13 -2.52
C ASP A 255 2.18 -20.16 -2.44
N ALA A 256 2.50 -21.45 -2.38
CA ALA A 256 1.52 -22.52 -2.17
C ALA A 256 0.85 -22.37 -0.80
N THR A 257 1.62 -22.05 0.23
CA THR A 257 1.06 -21.76 1.56
C THR A 257 0.06 -20.63 1.51
N PHE A 258 0.39 -19.50 0.89
CA PHE A 258 -0.55 -18.38 0.74
C PHE A 258 -1.79 -18.73 -0.08
N ALA A 259 -1.66 -19.56 -1.12
CA ALA A 259 -2.80 -20.04 -1.88
C ALA A 259 -3.78 -20.81 -0.98
N VAL A 260 -3.27 -21.72 -0.12
CA VAL A 260 -4.10 -22.45 0.84
C VAL A 260 -4.70 -21.53 1.91
N LEU A 261 -3.88 -20.67 2.54
CA LEU A 261 -4.37 -19.74 3.56
C LEU A 261 -5.50 -18.87 3.05
N GLY A 262 -5.44 -18.49 1.76
CA GLY A 262 -6.49 -17.72 1.10
C GLY A 262 -7.84 -18.44 1.07
N THR A 263 -7.88 -19.77 1.02
CA THR A 263 -9.13 -20.54 0.95
C THR A 263 -9.80 -20.80 2.30
N LEU A 264 -9.09 -20.60 3.41
CA LEU A 264 -9.56 -20.99 4.75
C LEU A 264 -10.65 -20.07 5.32
N SER A 265 -10.81 -18.88 4.77
CA SER A 265 -11.82 -17.94 5.23
C SER A 265 -12.28 -17.00 4.11
N ALA A 266 -13.47 -16.43 4.25
CA ALA A 266 -13.87 -15.33 3.39
C ALA A 266 -12.93 -14.12 3.55
N PRO A 267 -12.67 -13.35 2.46
CA PRO A 267 -11.88 -12.14 2.54
C PRO A 267 -12.49 -11.11 3.50
N LEU A 268 -11.67 -10.48 4.34
CA LEU A 268 -12.05 -9.35 5.17
C LEU A 268 -12.19 -8.08 4.34
N LEU A 269 -11.21 -7.87 3.46
CA LEU A 269 -11.12 -6.73 2.56
C LEU A 269 -11.01 -7.26 1.12
N PRO A 270 -12.14 -7.67 0.51
CA PRO A 270 -12.11 -8.18 -0.85
C PRO A 270 -11.67 -7.09 -1.82
N LEU A 271 -10.63 -7.36 -2.59
CA LEU A 271 -10.24 -6.54 -3.71
C LEU A 271 -11.17 -6.86 -4.90
N ARG A 272 -11.74 -5.84 -5.49
CA ARG A 272 -12.65 -5.99 -6.63
C ARG A 272 -12.02 -5.35 -7.85
N ALA A 273 -12.03 -6.05 -8.99
CA ALA A 273 -11.74 -5.40 -10.25
C ALA A 273 -12.75 -4.26 -10.47
N PRO A 274 -12.33 -3.06 -10.86
CA PRO A 274 -13.23 -1.93 -11.09
C PRO A 274 -14.22 -2.21 -12.21
N VAL A 275 -13.88 -3.11 -13.12
CA VAL A 275 -14.72 -3.50 -14.25
C VAL A 275 -15.12 -4.97 -14.14
N MET A 276 -16.36 -5.20 -13.77
CA MET A 276 -17.32 -6.14 -14.29
C MET A 276 -17.04 -7.64 -14.17
N SER A 277 -18.02 -8.33 -13.61
CA SER A 277 -18.16 -9.80 -13.74
C SER A 277 -18.02 -10.22 -15.22
N ALA A 278 -17.39 -11.37 -15.48
CA ALA A 278 -17.16 -11.90 -16.83
C ALA A 278 -18.45 -12.00 -17.68
N ALA A 279 -19.60 -12.24 -17.04
CA ALA A 279 -20.91 -12.22 -17.69
C ALA A 279 -21.28 -10.82 -18.24
N HIS A 280 -20.84 -9.76 -17.56
CA HIS A 280 -21.05 -8.40 -17.97
C HIS A 280 -20.08 -7.98 -19.09
N SER A 281 -18.82 -8.43 -19.04
CA SER A 281 -17.83 -8.15 -20.11
C SER A 281 -18.22 -8.86 -21.42
N ARG A 282 -18.75 -10.07 -21.38
CA ARG A 282 -19.30 -10.73 -22.58
C ARG A 282 -20.53 -10.00 -23.13
N ARG A 283 -21.47 -9.57 -22.28
CA ARG A 283 -22.61 -8.75 -22.70
C ARG A 283 -22.19 -7.38 -23.22
N MET A 284 -21.15 -6.78 -22.63
CA MET A 284 -20.63 -5.50 -23.12
C MET A 284 -19.85 -5.66 -24.43
N ARG A 285 -19.02 -6.70 -24.60
CA ARG A 285 -18.35 -6.96 -25.89
C ARG A 285 -19.36 -7.23 -27.01
N THR A 286 -20.43 -7.95 -26.75
CA THR A 286 -21.52 -8.10 -27.73
C THR A 286 -22.29 -6.80 -27.92
N ARG A 287 -22.65 -6.07 -26.87
CA ARG A 287 -23.30 -4.75 -26.98
C ARG A 287 -22.39 -3.70 -27.64
N THR A 288 -21.10 -3.64 -27.28
CA THR A 288 -20.17 -2.71 -27.95
C THR A 288 -19.92 -3.07 -29.41
N ARG A 289 -19.89 -4.36 -29.76
CA ARG A 289 -19.85 -4.78 -31.17
C ARG A 289 -21.12 -4.39 -31.93
N TRP A 290 -22.31 -4.61 -31.34
CA TRP A 290 -23.58 -4.18 -31.92
C TRP A 290 -23.72 -2.67 -31.94
N LEU A 291 -23.29 -1.96 -30.91
CA LEU A 291 -23.26 -0.50 -30.89
C LEU A 291 -22.24 0.06 -31.87
N ALA A 292 -21.06 -0.57 -32.01
CA ALA A 292 -20.07 -0.17 -33.02
C ALA A 292 -20.60 -0.41 -34.47
N LEU A 293 -21.28 -1.54 -34.71
CA LEU A 293 -21.95 -1.82 -35.99
C LEU A 293 -23.11 -0.85 -36.24
N ALA A 294 -23.94 -0.58 -35.24
CA ALA A 294 -25.02 0.39 -35.34
C ALA A 294 -24.50 1.83 -35.52
N ALA A 295 -23.42 2.20 -34.82
CA ALA A 295 -22.74 3.49 -34.98
C ALA A 295 -22.09 3.61 -36.37
N ALA A 296 -21.47 2.55 -36.88
CA ALA A 296 -20.90 2.52 -38.22
C ALA A 296 -21.99 2.62 -39.29
N ALA A 297 -23.10 1.92 -39.14
CA ALA A 297 -24.26 2.01 -40.03
C ALA A 297 -24.93 3.41 -39.98
N ALA A 298 -25.05 3.99 -38.78
CA ALA A 298 -25.57 5.34 -38.59
C ALA A 298 -24.62 6.39 -39.22
N LEU A 299 -23.29 6.21 -39.02
CA LEU A 299 -22.29 7.10 -39.63
C LEU A 299 -22.33 7.02 -41.16
N LEU A 300 -22.47 5.84 -41.75
CA LEU A 300 -22.65 5.63 -43.17
C LEU A 300 -23.96 6.24 -43.66
N GLY A 301 -25.04 6.13 -42.88
CA GLY A 301 -26.33 6.76 -43.19
C GLY A 301 -26.25 8.29 -43.12
N VAL A 302 -25.57 8.86 -42.15
CA VAL A 302 -25.34 10.30 -42.05
C VAL A 302 -24.45 10.81 -43.20
N LEU A 303 -23.36 10.08 -43.51
CA LEU A 303 -22.49 10.43 -44.64
C LEU A 303 -23.22 10.37 -46.00
N ALA A 304 -24.13 9.40 -46.17
CA ALA A 304 -24.94 9.30 -47.38
C ALA A 304 -26.00 10.42 -47.48
N LEU A 305 -26.56 10.85 -46.33
CA LEU A 305 -27.52 11.96 -46.27
C LEU A 305 -26.86 13.33 -46.40
N GLU A 306 -25.71 13.55 -45.82
CA GLU A 306 -24.95 14.79 -45.91
C GLU A 306 -24.30 14.99 -47.29
N GLY A 307 -23.85 13.89 -47.91
CA GLY A 307 -23.36 13.96 -49.29
C GLY A 307 -24.39 14.46 -50.32
N ALA A 308 -25.67 14.40 -49.97
CA ALA A 308 -26.76 14.89 -50.78
C ALA A 308 -27.22 16.35 -50.49
N ARG A 309 -26.81 16.92 -49.37
CA ARG A 309 -27.37 18.19 -48.86
C ARG A 309 -26.40 19.35 -48.64
N VAL A 310 -25.14 19.11 -48.70
CA VAL A 310 -24.15 20.18 -48.46
C VAL A 310 -23.75 20.80 -49.77
N SER A 311 -24.61 21.61 -50.30
CA SER A 311 -24.24 22.55 -51.36
C SER A 311 -23.59 23.80 -50.77
N ALA A 312 -22.50 24.04 -51.28
CA ALA A 312 -21.43 25.05 -51.28
C ALA A 312 -21.59 26.44 -50.60
N ALA A 313 -22.76 26.87 -50.15
CA ALA A 313 -22.94 28.25 -49.67
C ALA A 313 -22.95 28.44 -48.12
N LEU A 314 -22.99 27.35 -47.35
CA LEU A 314 -23.03 27.43 -45.88
C LEU A 314 -21.69 27.12 -45.18
N ASP A 315 -20.76 26.53 -45.93
CA ASP A 315 -19.50 26.04 -45.35
C ASP A 315 -18.50 27.14 -45.05
N ASP A 316 -18.51 28.23 -45.89
CA ASP A 316 -17.52 29.31 -45.74
C ASP A 316 -17.77 30.17 -44.47
N VAL A 317 -19.02 30.45 -44.14
CA VAL A 317 -19.35 31.25 -42.95
C VAL A 317 -19.25 30.43 -41.65
N ARG A 318 -19.53 29.11 -41.72
CA ARG A 318 -19.37 28.21 -40.56
C ARG A 318 -17.91 27.89 -40.28
N ALA A 319 -17.08 27.69 -41.31
CA ALA A 319 -15.65 27.50 -41.16
C ALA A 319 -14.98 28.70 -40.50
N GLN A 320 -15.32 29.91 -40.92
CA GLN A 320 -14.78 31.13 -40.30
C GLN A 320 -15.22 31.30 -38.84
N ARG A 321 -16.48 30.99 -38.52
CA ARG A 321 -16.95 31.03 -37.13
C ARG A 321 -16.31 29.96 -36.28
N ALA A 322 -16.13 28.77 -36.80
CA ALA A 322 -15.46 27.66 -36.09
C ALA A 322 -13.99 27.97 -35.81
N ASP A 323 -13.29 28.59 -36.79
CA ASP A 323 -11.89 29.00 -36.63
C ASP A 323 -11.72 30.10 -35.57
N ILE A 324 -12.60 31.08 -35.52
CA ILE A 324 -12.58 32.15 -34.52
C ILE A 324 -12.93 31.57 -33.11
N SER A 325 -13.95 30.71 -33.05
CA SER A 325 -14.37 30.08 -31.80
C SER A 325 -13.29 29.14 -31.24
N GLY A 326 -12.63 28.38 -32.10
CA GLY A 326 -11.50 27.51 -31.72
C GLY A 326 -10.30 28.29 -31.17
N LYS A 327 -9.96 29.41 -31.84
CA LYS A 327 -8.86 30.29 -31.38
C LYS A 327 -9.13 30.92 -30.00
N VAL A 328 -10.37 31.36 -29.78
CA VAL A 328 -10.78 31.95 -28.50
C VAL A 328 -10.79 30.87 -27.38
N SER A 329 -11.33 29.67 -27.65
CA SER A 329 -11.35 28.58 -26.69
C SER A 329 -9.94 28.11 -26.29
N ASN A 330 -9.05 27.98 -27.31
CA ASN A 330 -7.66 27.60 -27.03
C ASN A 330 -6.92 28.69 -26.22
N ALA A 331 -7.18 29.97 -26.48
CA ALA A 331 -6.59 31.07 -25.72
C ALA A 331 -7.08 31.08 -24.26
N VAL A 332 -8.36 30.78 -24.03
CA VAL A 332 -8.92 30.66 -22.66
C VAL A 332 -8.36 29.46 -21.94
N MET A 333 -8.27 28.30 -22.61
CA MET A 333 -7.66 27.09 -22.01
C MET A 333 -6.17 27.30 -21.68
N LEU A 334 -5.42 27.91 -22.60
CA LEU A 334 -3.99 28.20 -22.36
C LEU A 334 -3.81 29.15 -21.16
N ARG A 335 -4.69 30.14 -21.04
CA ARG A 335 -4.64 31.09 -19.93
C ARG A 335 -4.94 30.40 -18.60
N SER A 336 -5.99 29.55 -18.54
CA SER A 336 -6.31 28.80 -17.33
C SER A 336 -5.22 27.78 -16.94
N GLU A 337 -4.55 27.20 -17.94
CA GLU A 337 -3.42 26.28 -17.71
C GLU A 337 -2.19 27.03 -17.17
N ILE A 338 -1.93 28.26 -17.68
CA ILE A 338 -0.83 29.11 -17.16
C ILE A 338 -1.12 29.55 -15.74
N GLU A 339 -2.35 29.96 -15.42
CA GLU A 339 -2.75 30.34 -14.07
C GLU A 339 -2.63 29.15 -13.10
N ALA A 340 -3.11 27.96 -13.48
CA ALA A 340 -2.99 26.74 -12.66
C ALA A 340 -1.52 26.32 -12.43
N ARG A 341 -0.67 26.45 -13.46
CA ARG A 341 0.78 26.15 -13.31
C ARG A 341 1.50 27.18 -12.46
N SER A 342 1.09 28.46 -12.53
CA SER A 342 1.66 29.50 -11.68
C SER A 342 1.34 29.30 -10.21
N ASP A 343 0.12 28.85 -9.88
CA ASP A 343 -0.30 28.56 -8.53
C ASP A 343 0.44 27.35 -7.94
N VAL A 344 0.63 26.30 -8.76
CA VAL A 344 1.42 25.14 -8.39
C VAL A 344 2.90 25.50 -8.17
N ALA A 345 3.46 26.31 -9.06
CA ALA A 345 4.85 26.77 -8.92
C ALA A 345 5.05 27.65 -7.68
N ALA A 346 4.10 28.54 -7.38
CA ALA A 346 4.13 29.37 -6.19
C ALA A 346 4.00 28.53 -4.91
N ALA A 347 3.14 27.49 -4.90
CA ALA A 347 3.00 26.56 -3.79
C ALA A 347 4.26 25.70 -3.57
N LEU A 348 4.90 25.26 -4.67
CA LEU A 348 6.17 24.51 -4.59
C LEU A 348 7.30 25.40 -4.03
N ALA A 349 7.43 26.61 -4.55
CA ALA A 349 8.45 27.55 -4.09
C ALA A 349 8.28 27.92 -2.59
N ALA A 350 7.05 28.08 -2.13
CA ALA A 350 6.74 28.30 -0.71
C ALA A 350 7.13 27.09 0.15
N ARG A 351 6.89 25.86 -0.36
CA ARG A 351 7.26 24.63 0.34
C ARG A 351 8.77 24.39 0.37
N GLU A 352 9.48 24.65 -0.72
CA GLU A 352 10.94 24.56 -0.78
C GLU A 352 11.61 25.56 0.16
N ALA A 353 11.09 26.80 0.23
CA ALA A 353 11.58 27.79 1.15
C ALA A 353 11.44 27.35 2.62
N GLY A 354 10.30 26.72 2.98
CA GLY A 354 10.07 26.18 4.32
C GLY A 354 11.02 25.04 4.70
N VAL A 355 11.26 24.12 3.75
CA VAL A 355 12.19 23.00 3.97
C VAL A 355 13.63 23.46 4.07
N SER A 356 14.05 24.41 3.25
CA SER A 356 15.39 25.00 3.29
C SER A 356 15.64 25.72 4.62
N GLN A 357 14.63 26.42 5.12
CA GLN A 357 14.73 27.12 6.40
C GLN A 357 14.84 26.13 7.58
N ALA A 358 14.03 25.06 7.57
CA ALA A 358 14.05 24.05 8.62
C ALA A 358 15.40 23.29 8.67
N SER A 359 15.96 22.93 7.52
CA SER A 359 17.25 22.25 7.45
C SER A 359 18.42 23.16 7.87
N ALA A 360 18.37 24.44 7.52
CA ALA A 360 19.36 25.41 7.96
C ALA A 360 19.33 25.60 9.49
N VAL A 361 18.13 25.67 10.08
CA VAL A 361 17.96 25.74 11.53
C VAL A 361 18.48 24.48 12.22
N LEU A 362 18.13 23.29 11.70
CA LEU A 362 18.61 22.04 12.26
C LEU A 362 20.14 21.97 12.23
N ALA A 363 20.77 22.32 11.12
CA ALA A 363 22.21 22.32 10.99
C ALA A 363 22.86 23.31 12.00
N ALA A 364 22.31 24.52 12.12
CA ALA A 364 22.83 25.52 13.04
C ALA A 364 22.70 25.10 14.52
N VAL A 365 21.57 24.52 14.88
CA VAL A 365 21.32 23.97 16.23
C VAL A 365 22.28 22.82 16.52
N THR A 366 22.43 21.88 15.58
CA THR A 366 23.29 20.69 15.77
C THR A 366 24.75 21.07 15.98
N VAL A 367 25.25 22.07 15.23
CA VAL A 367 26.63 22.54 15.37
C VAL A 367 26.86 23.33 16.69
N ALA A 368 25.81 23.99 17.18
CA ALA A 368 25.92 24.82 18.38
C ALA A 368 25.82 24.00 19.68
N LEU A 369 25.24 22.80 19.64
CA LEU A 369 25.04 22.01 20.86
C LEU A 369 26.39 21.51 21.43
N PRO A 370 26.61 21.64 22.75
CA PRO A 370 27.82 21.14 23.40
C PRO A 370 27.87 19.61 23.40
N ALA A 371 29.08 19.05 23.44
CA ALA A 371 29.30 17.60 23.54
C ALA A 371 28.59 17.03 24.77
N GLY A 372 27.92 15.88 24.59
CA GLY A 372 27.15 15.24 25.65
C GLY A 372 25.71 15.73 25.75
N THR A 373 25.24 16.49 24.76
CA THR A 373 23.82 16.87 24.61
C THR A 373 23.13 15.98 23.58
N ALA A 374 22.02 15.40 23.93
CA ALA A 374 21.18 14.64 23.01
C ALA A 374 19.89 15.43 22.69
N LEU A 375 19.62 15.66 21.42
CA LEU A 375 18.39 16.29 20.97
C LEU A 375 17.30 15.21 20.83
N THR A 376 16.18 15.37 21.51
CA THR A 376 15.06 14.43 21.44
C THR A 376 13.98 14.89 20.47
N ALA A 377 13.76 16.19 20.36
CA ALA A 377 12.81 16.76 19.40
C ALA A 377 13.24 18.15 18.94
N LEU A 378 13.01 18.42 17.66
CA LEU A 378 13.09 19.76 17.07
C LEU A 378 11.82 20.00 16.27
N ASN A 379 11.02 20.94 16.72
CA ASN A 379 9.79 21.35 16.04
C ASN A 379 9.96 22.76 15.48
N VAL A 380 9.77 22.90 14.17
CA VAL A 380 9.85 24.19 13.47
C VAL A 380 8.47 24.52 12.92
N ALA A 381 7.84 25.54 13.46
CA ALA A 381 6.50 26.01 13.09
C ALA A 381 6.56 27.48 12.67
N GLY A 382 6.69 27.72 11.38
CA GLY A 382 6.87 29.06 10.83
C GLY A 382 8.18 29.70 11.32
N ASP A 383 8.09 30.79 12.04
CA ASP A 383 9.23 31.51 12.63
C ASP A 383 9.58 31.06 14.05
N SER A 384 8.80 30.15 14.62
CA SER A 384 9.00 29.63 15.97
C SER A 384 9.65 28.24 15.93
N ILE A 385 10.60 27.99 16.80
CA ILE A 385 11.20 26.69 17.02
C ILE A 385 11.09 26.28 18.48
N THR A 386 10.94 24.97 18.67
CA THR A 386 11.07 24.34 19.98
C THR A 386 12.14 23.26 19.90
N VAL A 387 13.10 23.31 20.81
CA VAL A 387 14.23 22.41 20.91
C VAL A 387 14.13 21.67 22.22
N GLU A 388 13.98 20.36 22.17
CA GLU A 388 13.90 19.53 23.37
C GLU A 388 15.03 18.52 23.38
N GLY A 389 15.56 18.24 24.54
CA GLY A 389 16.68 17.33 24.66
C GLY A 389 17.12 17.07 26.09
N GLU A 390 18.21 16.37 26.17
CA GLU A 390 18.85 15.95 27.41
C GLU A 390 20.29 16.38 27.43
N SER A 391 20.74 16.91 28.55
CA SER A 391 22.12 17.34 28.74
C SER A 391 22.53 17.24 30.22
N SER A 392 23.80 17.02 30.45
CA SER A 392 24.35 17.10 31.80
C SER A 392 24.53 18.56 32.24
N ARG A 393 24.35 19.54 31.34
CA ARG A 393 24.54 20.97 31.60
C ARG A 393 23.57 21.79 30.74
N SER A 394 22.32 21.83 31.09
CA SER A 394 21.28 22.55 30.33
C SER A 394 21.53 24.06 30.22
N ALA A 395 22.21 24.65 31.21
CA ALA A 395 22.63 26.06 31.16
C ALA A 395 23.64 26.32 30.03
N ALA A 396 24.56 25.40 29.77
CA ALA A 396 25.50 25.53 28.65
C ALA A 396 24.79 25.40 27.30
N VAL A 397 23.77 24.55 27.21
CA VAL A 397 22.91 24.43 26.02
C VAL A 397 22.17 25.74 25.77
N TYR A 398 21.62 26.36 26.79
CA TYR A 398 20.92 27.63 26.67
C TYR A 398 21.84 28.74 26.13
N GLU A 399 23.03 28.87 26.68
CA GLU A 399 24.01 29.87 26.21
C GLU A 399 24.47 29.58 24.77
N SER A 400 24.67 28.31 24.43
CA SER A 400 25.03 27.91 23.08
C SER A 400 23.94 28.23 22.06
N LEU A 401 22.69 27.95 22.40
CA LEU A 401 21.55 28.28 21.53
C LEU A 401 21.36 29.79 21.38
N ARG A 402 21.61 30.55 22.44
CA ARG A 402 21.57 32.02 22.41
C ARG A 402 22.67 32.64 21.55
N ALA A 403 23.81 31.97 21.42
CA ALA A 403 24.89 32.38 20.56
C ALA A 403 24.65 32.10 19.07
N VAL A 404 23.65 31.32 18.70
CA VAL A 404 23.33 31.01 17.30
C VAL A 404 22.75 32.24 16.60
N PRO A 405 23.40 32.77 15.54
CA PRO A 405 22.95 34.00 14.88
C PRO A 405 21.59 33.94 14.24
N LEU A 406 21.13 32.71 13.92
CA LEU A 406 19.81 32.43 13.32
C LEU A 406 18.69 32.44 14.35
N LEU A 407 18.97 32.42 15.65
CA LEU A 407 17.97 32.33 16.71
C LEU A 407 17.88 33.63 17.50
N GLU A 408 16.66 34.04 17.76
CA GLU A 408 16.35 35.19 18.61
C GLU A 408 15.41 34.79 19.72
N GLN A 409 15.44 35.53 20.83
CA GLN A 409 14.49 35.34 21.94
C GLN A 409 14.46 33.93 22.51
N VAL A 410 15.63 33.27 22.65
CA VAL A 410 15.70 31.97 23.29
C VAL A 410 15.13 32.04 24.71
N LYS A 411 14.13 31.22 25.02
CA LYS A 411 13.45 31.17 26.32
C LYS A 411 13.27 29.72 26.75
N LEU A 412 13.16 29.51 28.04
CA LEU A 412 12.79 28.23 28.59
C LEU A 412 11.31 27.96 28.28
N ALA A 413 10.99 26.90 27.56
CA ALA A 413 9.62 26.52 27.19
C ALA A 413 8.94 25.65 28.27
N ALA A 414 9.73 24.86 29.02
CA ALA A 414 9.25 24.06 30.13
C ALA A 414 10.29 24.07 31.28
N PRO A 415 9.86 23.89 32.55
CA PRO A 415 10.79 23.80 33.66
C PRO A 415 11.76 22.63 33.47
N LEU A 416 13.02 22.87 33.79
CA LEU A 416 14.08 21.86 33.75
C LEU A 416 13.71 20.70 34.70
N ARG A 417 13.76 19.47 34.21
CA ARG A 417 13.57 18.27 35.01
C ARG A 417 14.90 17.53 35.09
N GLN A 418 15.30 17.22 36.31
CA GLN A 418 16.51 16.46 36.57
C GLN A 418 16.12 14.99 36.81
N GLU A 419 16.67 14.09 36.02
CA GLU A 419 16.46 12.67 36.17
C GLU A 419 17.81 11.98 36.41
N ARG A 420 17.88 11.13 37.45
CA ARG A 420 19.07 10.31 37.71
C ARG A 420 18.96 9.01 36.95
N GLN A 421 19.80 8.83 35.97
CA GLN A 421 19.94 7.58 35.26
C GLN A 421 20.82 6.59 36.03
N ALA A 422 20.62 5.28 35.84
CA ALA A 422 21.38 4.23 36.48
C ALA A 422 22.88 4.35 36.14
N GLY A 423 23.67 4.90 37.07
CA GLY A 423 25.10 5.19 36.88
C GLY A 423 25.56 6.52 37.49
N ASP A 424 24.73 7.13 38.34
CA ASP A 424 25.01 8.38 39.12
C ASP A 424 25.29 9.65 38.27
N VAL A 425 24.99 9.63 36.97
CA VAL A 425 25.04 10.80 36.12
C VAL A 425 23.67 11.47 36.10
N ALA A 426 23.57 12.68 36.65
CA ALA A 426 22.38 13.48 36.59
C ALA A 426 22.23 14.04 35.15
N VAL A 427 21.11 13.73 34.52
CA VAL A 427 20.74 14.25 33.20
C VAL A 427 19.58 15.24 33.38
N GLU A 428 19.71 16.39 32.77
CA GLU A 428 18.70 17.44 32.77
C GLU A 428 17.95 17.43 31.46
N HIS A 429 16.65 17.25 31.51
CA HIS A 429 15.75 17.42 30.37
C HIS A 429 15.46 18.91 30.19
N PHE A 430 15.66 19.41 29.01
CA PHE A 430 15.39 20.80 28.68
C PHE A 430 14.40 20.92 27.51
N ALA A 431 13.65 21.99 27.53
CA ALA A 431 12.85 22.45 26.40
C ALA A 431 13.03 23.97 26.26
N PHE A 432 13.59 24.38 25.14
CA PHE A 432 13.78 25.78 24.81
C PHE A 432 12.93 26.17 23.61
N SER A 433 12.35 27.36 23.64
CA SER A 433 11.71 27.98 22.49
C SER A 433 12.52 29.17 22.02
N ALA A 434 12.59 29.36 20.71
CA ALA A 434 13.25 30.51 20.12
C ALA A 434 12.51 30.96 18.85
N ARG A 435 12.82 32.12 18.35
CA ARG A 435 12.39 32.60 17.04
C ARG A 435 13.51 32.52 16.04
N VAL A 436 13.19 32.10 14.83
CA VAL A 436 14.13 32.12 13.71
C VAL A 436 14.16 33.54 13.15
N ARG A 437 15.36 34.12 13.09
CA ARG A 437 15.56 35.42 12.45
C ARG A 437 15.23 35.27 10.97
N SER A 438 14.09 35.78 10.53
CA SER A 438 13.75 35.85 9.11
C SER A 438 14.77 36.74 8.41
N ALA A 439 15.57 36.19 7.48
CA ALA A 439 16.34 37.01 6.58
C ALA A 439 15.32 37.88 5.82
N ALA A 440 15.39 39.20 6.07
CA ALA A 440 14.48 40.16 5.45
C ALA A 440 14.40 39.87 3.94
N SER A 441 13.22 39.49 3.50
CA SER A 441 12.92 39.28 2.08
C SER A 441 13.30 40.53 1.32
N PRO A 442 14.17 40.46 0.30
CA PRO A 442 14.52 41.63 -0.48
C PRO A 442 13.23 42.22 -1.06
N ALA A 443 12.98 43.49 -0.73
CA ALA A 443 11.84 44.27 -1.15
C ALA A 443 11.57 44.03 -2.66
N ARG A 444 10.34 43.57 -2.99
CA ARG A 444 9.83 43.54 -4.37
C ARG A 444 10.04 44.93 -4.95
N ARG A 445 10.98 45.05 -5.87
CA ARG A 445 11.05 46.19 -6.79
C ARG A 445 9.82 46.06 -7.69
N THR A 446 8.82 46.86 -7.43
CA THR A 446 7.72 47.15 -8.36
C THR A 446 8.33 47.77 -9.60
N ALA A 447 8.50 46.97 -10.65
CA ALA A 447 8.71 47.50 -11.98
C ALA A 447 7.36 48.03 -12.49
N ARG A 448 7.34 49.34 -12.81
CA ARG A 448 6.31 50.03 -13.57
C ARG A 448 6.28 49.55 -15.01
#